data_4882a76dc370423343eb6c0e17677068
#
_entry.id   4882a76dc370423343eb6c0e17677068
#
_cell.length_a   1.000
_cell.length_b   1.000
_cell.length_c   1.000
_cell.angle_alpha   90.00
_cell.angle_beta   90.00
_cell.angle_gamma   90.00
#
_symmetry.space_group_name_H-M   'P 1'
#
loop_
_entity.id
_entity.type
_entity.pdbx_description
1 polymer ?
#
loop_
_entity_poly.entity_id
_entity_poly.type
_entity_poly.pdbx_seq_one_letter_code
_entity_poly.pdbx_strand_id
1 'polypeptide(L)'
;MRLSPKDLTDNPEFELLLRLEHKNIKEFVKEQLGKKSSITKRYLWYQFSMATLLVALITSGLILCYVKSAMAILFVIGAFFFSFTLLIIIHELLHGFAFLLLGFKKISFGGDIRKFVFYAQADQQVLSRYEFYFLALFPLVTIKAVTIAAILVTIFMHSPWLWFWMVVMALHSFFCAGDIGLISFFKHHPDKELFTFDSKTEKCTYFYQRK
;
A
#
# COMPACT_ATOMS: atom_id res chain seq x y z
N MET A 1 14.26 -24.79 0.45
CA MET A 1 14.69 -24.24 1.75
C MET A 1 14.59 -22.72 1.65
N ARG A 2 14.02 -22.02 2.63
CA ARG A 2 13.90 -20.56 2.58
C ARG A 2 15.22 -19.93 3.04
N LEU A 3 15.69 -18.90 2.32
CA LEU A 3 16.90 -18.17 2.69
C LEU A 3 16.70 -17.45 4.03
N SER A 4 17.78 -17.40 4.81
CA SER A 4 17.87 -16.60 6.02
C SER A 4 18.68 -15.32 5.75
N PRO A 5 18.60 -14.28 6.61
CA PRO A 5 19.46 -13.11 6.48
C PRO A 5 20.96 -13.45 6.46
N LYS A 6 21.39 -14.46 7.24
CA LYS A 6 22.79 -14.92 7.25
C LYS A 6 23.22 -15.47 5.89
N ASP A 7 22.32 -16.19 5.19
CA ASP A 7 22.64 -16.70 3.86
C ASP A 7 22.89 -15.56 2.87
N LEU A 8 22.27 -14.38 3.06
CA LEU A 8 22.48 -13.21 2.22
C LEU A 8 23.75 -12.42 2.64
N THR A 9 24.10 -12.39 3.93
CA THR A 9 25.23 -11.61 4.43
C THR A 9 26.56 -12.35 4.30
N ASP A 10 26.56 -13.65 4.51
CA ASP A 10 27.77 -14.46 4.65
C ASP A 10 28.17 -15.16 3.33
N ASN A 11 27.24 -15.27 2.36
CA ASN A 11 27.51 -15.93 1.08
C ASN A 11 27.95 -14.89 0.02
N PRO A 12 29.14 -15.04 -0.59
CA PRO A 12 29.69 -14.13 -1.60
C PRO A 12 28.88 -14.07 -2.92
N GLU A 13 27.93 -15.01 -3.12
CA GLU A 13 26.99 -14.95 -4.24
C GLU A 13 25.99 -13.79 -4.15
N PHE A 14 25.80 -13.24 -2.95
CA PHE A 14 24.89 -12.13 -2.72
C PHE A 14 25.67 -10.83 -2.49
N GLU A 15 25.10 -9.74 -2.95
CA GLU A 15 25.64 -8.40 -2.79
C GLU A 15 24.58 -7.47 -2.25
N LEU A 16 24.93 -6.67 -1.23
CA LEU A 16 24.04 -5.65 -0.69
C LEU A 16 23.91 -4.50 -1.69
N LEU A 17 22.69 -4.28 -2.19
CA LEU A 17 22.36 -3.16 -3.08
C LEU A 17 22.00 -1.90 -2.31
N LEU A 18 21.22 -2.06 -1.25
CA LEU A 18 20.68 -0.93 -0.51
C LEU A 18 20.36 -1.32 0.93
N ARG A 19 20.77 -0.45 1.85
CA ARG A 19 20.30 -0.42 3.24
C ARG A 19 19.43 0.81 3.41
N LEU A 20 18.11 0.61 3.60
CA LEU A 20 17.13 1.66 3.73
C LEU A 20 16.69 1.81 5.19
N GLU A 21 17.07 2.91 5.83
CA GLU A 21 16.57 3.22 7.16
C GLU A 21 15.09 3.60 7.13
N HIS A 22 14.29 3.08 8.06
CA HIS A 22 12.84 3.34 8.10
C HIS A 22 12.49 4.82 8.21
N LYS A 23 13.37 5.65 8.79
CA LYS A 23 13.17 7.11 8.83
C LYS A 23 13.20 7.78 7.46
N ASN A 24 13.89 7.18 6.47
CA ASN A 24 14.09 7.70 5.13
C ASN A 24 13.13 7.08 4.09
N ILE A 25 12.19 6.23 4.54
CA ILE A 25 11.33 5.47 3.63
C ILE A 25 10.42 6.39 2.78
N LYS A 26 9.99 7.53 3.33
CA LYS A 26 9.16 8.51 2.59
C LYS A 26 9.91 9.15 1.44
N GLU A 27 11.13 9.61 1.69
CA GLU A 27 12.00 10.20 0.68
C GLU A 27 12.34 9.18 -0.40
N PHE A 28 12.65 7.95 0.01
CA PHE A 28 12.91 6.85 -0.91
C PHE A 28 11.70 6.55 -1.80
N VAL A 29 10.51 6.39 -1.21
CA VAL A 29 9.26 6.15 -1.97
C VAL A 29 9.00 7.29 -2.96
N LYS A 30 9.14 8.54 -2.52
CA LYS A 30 8.99 9.70 -3.40
C LYS A 30 9.96 9.67 -4.58
N GLU A 31 11.23 9.34 -4.33
CA GLU A 31 12.24 9.19 -5.38
C GLU A 31 11.85 8.08 -6.35
N GLN A 32 11.46 6.89 -5.85
CA GLN A 32 11.09 5.77 -6.70
C GLN A 32 9.84 6.04 -7.54
N LEU A 33 8.84 6.74 -6.98
CA LEU A 33 7.65 7.17 -7.74
C LEU A 33 7.98 8.23 -8.80
N GLY A 34 9.01 9.06 -8.57
CA GLY A 34 9.51 10.03 -9.54
C GLY A 34 10.27 9.42 -10.71
N LYS A 35 10.80 8.20 -10.56
CA LYS A 35 11.51 7.49 -11.64
C LYS A 35 10.53 7.01 -12.70
N LYS A 36 10.86 7.25 -13.97
CA LYS A 36 10.02 6.85 -15.12
C LYS A 36 10.08 5.33 -15.33
N SER A 37 9.10 4.61 -14.76
CA SER A 37 8.87 3.20 -15.03
C SER A 37 7.44 2.97 -15.52
N SER A 38 7.17 1.81 -16.12
CA SER A 38 5.80 1.47 -16.56
C SER A 38 4.81 1.39 -15.40
N ILE A 39 5.27 0.91 -14.24
CA ILE A 39 4.40 0.79 -13.05
C ILE A 39 4.11 2.17 -12.43
N THR A 40 5.12 3.03 -12.29
CA THR A 40 4.92 4.38 -11.75
C THR A 40 4.03 5.22 -12.65
N LYS A 41 4.22 5.14 -13.98
CA LYS A 41 3.37 5.84 -14.94
C LYS A 41 1.90 5.39 -14.83
N ARG A 42 1.64 4.06 -14.80
CA ARG A 42 0.27 3.52 -14.64
C ARG A 42 -0.33 3.93 -13.32
N TYR A 43 0.45 3.88 -12.25
CA TYR A 43 0.00 4.27 -10.92
C TYR A 43 -0.35 5.76 -10.86
N LEU A 44 0.46 6.66 -11.44
CA LEU A 44 0.17 8.09 -11.48
C LEU A 44 -1.12 8.40 -12.26
N TRP A 45 -1.35 7.73 -13.40
CA TRP A 45 -2.62 7.86 -14.12
C TRP A 45 -3.82 7.37 -13.29
N TYR A 46 -3.64 6.25 -12.61
CA TYR A 46 -4.65 5.73 -11.68
C TYR A 46 -4.92 6.71 -10.54
N GLN A 47 -3.88 7.29 -9.93
CA GLN A 47 -4.02 8.31 -8.89
C GLN A 47 -4.74 9.56 -9.40
N PHE A 48 -4.39 10.02 -10.59
CA PHE A 48 -5.07 11.16 -11.22
C PHE A 48 -6.57 10.88 -11.39
N SER A 49 -6.94 9.70 -11.88
CA SER A 49 -8.33 9.29 -12.02
C SER A 49 -9.06 9.24 -10.67
N MET A 50 -8.41 8.71 -9.63
CA MET A 50 -8.99 8.64 -8.28
C MET A 50 -9.12 10.02 -7.63
N ALA A 51 -8.16 10.91 -7.85
CA ALA A 51 -8.24 12.30 -7.40
C ALA A 51 -9.39 13.05 -8.08
N THR A 52 -9.54 12.90 -9.40
CA THR A 52 -10.66 13.49 -10.16
C THR A 52 -12.00 12.97 -9.65
N LEU A 53 -12.13 11.67 -9.44
CA LEU A 53 -13.31 11.05 -8.85
C LEU A 53 -13.63 11.65 -7.48
N LEU A 54 -12.63 11.78 -6.61
CA LEU A 54 -12.81 12.32 -5.26
C LEU A 54 -13.28 13.75 -5.28
N VAL A 55 -12.69 14.60 -6.12
CA VAL A 55 -13.13 15.98 -6.32
C VAL A 55 -14.58 16.03 -6.82
N ALA A 56 -14.93 15.20 -7.81
CA ALA A 56 -16.29 15.12 -8.33
C ALA A 56 -17.31 14.70 -7.25
N LEU A 57 -16.96 13.72 -6.41
CA LEU A 57 -17.82 13.27 -5.31
C LEU A 57 -18.03 14.37 -4.27
N ILE A 58 -16.96 15.06 -3.85
CA ILE A 58 -17.07 16.15 -2.88
C ILE A 58 -17.93 17.28 -3.44
N THR A 59 -17.66 17.72 -4.66
CA THR A 59 -18.42 18.81 -5.33
C THR A 59 -19.90 18.45 -5.50
N SER A 60 -20.18 17.24 -6.00
CA SER A 60 -21.56 16.77 -6.16
C SER A 60 -22.27 16.62 -4.82
N GLY A 61 -21.58 16.13 -3.78
CA GLY A 61 -22.12 16.02 -2.42
C GLY A 61 -22.49 17.37 -1.82
N LEU A 62 -21.66 18.40 -2.04
CA LEU A 62 -21.93 19.77 -1.63
C LEU A 62 -23.14 20.38 -2.38
N ILE A 63 -23.22 20.19 -3.69
CA ILE A 63 -24.36 20.64 -4.51
C ILE A 63 -25.66 19.98 -4.02
N LEU A 64 -25.65 18.66 -3.82
CA LEU A 64 -26.82 17.94 -3.33
C LEU A 64 -27.22 18.37 -1.90
N CYS A 65 -26.26 18.69 -1.05
CA CYS A 65 -26.52 19.21 0.28
C CYS A 65 -27.28 20.55 0.20
N TYR A 66 -26.88 21.41 -0.72
CA TYR A 66 -27.55 22.71 -0.92
C TYR A 66 -28.97 22.58 -1.53
N VAL A 67 -29.15 21.66 -2.50
CA VAL A 67 -30.39 21.61 -3.32
C VAL A 67 -31.43 20.65 -2.76
N LYS A 68 -31.02 19.52 -2.13
CA LYS A 68 -31.93 18.44 -1.77
C LYS A 68 -31.77 17.92 -0.35
N SER A 69 -30.57 17.43 0.00
CA SER A 69 -30.33 16.67 1.24
C SER A 69 -28.86 16.60 1.57
N ALA A 70 -28.55 16.70 2.87
CA ALA A 70 -27.20 16.54 3.39
C ALA A 70 -26.68 15.08 3.35
N MET A 71 -27.49 14.10 2.98
CA MET A 71 -27.12 12.68 3.08
C MET A 71 -25.82 12.36 2.31
N ALA A 72 -25.68 12.79 1.06
CA ALA A 72 -24.50 12.51 0.26
C ALA A 72 -23.22 13.02 0.92
N ILE A 73 -23.22 14.27 1.38
CA ILE A 73 -22.04 14.86 2.02
C ILE A 73 -21.72 14.22 3.37
N LEU A 74 -22.72 13.76 4.12
CA LEU A 74 -22.50 13.03 5.38
C LEU A 74 -21.80 11.69 5.12
N PHE A 75 -22.18 10.95 4.08
CA PHE A 75 -21.49 9.71 3.68
C PHE A 75 -20.05 9.99 3.20
N VAL A 76 -19.82 11.09 2.46
CA VAL A 76 -18.47 11.53 2.07
C VAL A 76 -17.62 11.79 3.32
N ILE A 77 -18.11 12.60 4.28
CA ILE A 77 -17.40 12.90 5.53
C ILE A 77 -17.13 11.63 6.33
N GLY A 78 -18.13 10.75 6.48
CA GLY A 78 -17.98 9.47 7.16
C GLY A 78 -16.90 8.58 6.51
N ALA A 79 -16.84 8.56 5.18
CA ALA A 79 -15.81 7.83 4.44
C ALA A 79 -14.40 8.39 4.66
N PHE A 80 -14.24 9.71 4.74
CA PHE A 80 -12.96 10.32 5.13
C PHE A 80 -12.55 9.88 6.53
N PHE A 81 -13.44 10.02 7.51
CA PHE A 81 -13.15 9.60 8.88
C PHE A 81 -12.77 8.12 8.95
N PHE A 82 -13.55 7.24 8.33
CA PHE A 82 -13.26 5.81 8.24
C PHE A 82 -11.89 5.54 7.59
N SER A 83 -11.59 6.22 6.47
CA SER A 83 -10.37 5.98 5.71
C SER A 83 -9.12 6.37 6.50
N PHE A 84 -9.13 7.50 7.21
CA PHE A 84 -7.99 7.95 8.00
C PHE A 84 -7.88 7.31 9.40
N THR A 85 -8.79 6.42 9.76
CA THR A 85 -8.76 5.68 11.02
C THR A 85 -8.71 4.17 10.77
N LEU A 86 -9.86 3.55 10.57
CA LEU A 86 -9.98 2.08 10.47
C LEU A 86 -9.38 1.50 9.20
N LEU A 87 -9.48 2.19 8.06
CA LEU A 87 -9.00 1.65 6.80
C LEU A 87 -7.46 1.49 6.79
N ILE A 88 -6.73 2.38 7.44
CA ILE A 88 -5.27 2.26 7.58
C ILE A 88 -4.93 1.00 8.40
N ILE A 89 -5.65 0.77 9.50
CA ILE A 89 -5.45 -0.42 10.32
C ILE A 89 -5.77 -1.69 9.52
N ILE A 90 -6.87 -1.69 8.77
CA ILE A 90 -7.26 -2.81 7.90
C ILE A 90 -6.17 -3.06 6.84
N HIS A 91 -5.63 -2.01 6.23
CA HIS A 91 -4.55 -2.11 5.25
C HIS A 91 -3.32 -2.83 5.83
N GLU A 92 -2.85 -2.41 7.00
CA GLU A 92 -1.70 -3.03 7.66
C GLU A 92 -1.99 -4.47 8.12
N LEU A 93 -3.21 -4.75 8.60
CA LEU A 93 -3.62 -6.10 8.92
C LEU A 93 -3.62 -7.03 7.70
N LEU A 94 -3.98 -6.51 6.53
CA LEU A 94 -3.90 -7.27 5.28
C LEU A 94 -2.46 -7.58 4.87
N HIS A 95 -1.49 -6.67 5.09
CA HIS A 95 -0.06 -7.01 4.95
C HIS A 95 0.33 -8.12 5.93
N GLY A 96 -0.09 -8.02 7.19
CA GLY A 96 0.15 -9.07 8.18
C GLY A 96 -0.44 -10.41 7.74
N PHE A 97 -1.67 -10.41 7.20
CA PHE A 97 -2.32 -11.61 6.68
C PHE A 97 -1.59 -12.17 5.45
N ALA A 98 -1.12 -11.32 4.54
CA ALA A 98 -0.30 -11.75 3.41
C ALA A 98 1.01 -12.41 3.85
N PHE A 99 1.67 -11.91 4.89
CA PHE A 99 2.82 -12.59 5.49
C PHE A 99 2.46 -13.99 5.99
N LEU A 100 1.32 -14.15 6.68
CA LEU A 100 0.86 -15.47 7.14
C LEU A 100 0.59 -16.43 5.98
N LEU A 101 -0.05 -15.97 4.90
CA LEU A 101 -0.29 -16.77 3.70
C LEU A 101 1.02 -17.23 3.04
N LEU A 102 2.05 -16.40 3.08
CA LEU A 102 3.39 -16.76 2.63
C LEU A 102 4.13 -17.70 3.62
N GLY A 103 3.53 -18.03 4.77
CA GLY A 103 4.10 -18.90 5.79
C GLY A 103 5.15 -18.23 6.69
N PHE A 104 5.18 -16.89 6.70
CA PHE A 104 6.04 -16.14 7.60
C PHE A 104 5.49 -16.13 9.03
N LYS A 105 6.42 -16.06 9.97
CA LYS A 105 6.14 -16.00 11.42
C LYS A 105 6.77 -14.72 11.99
N LYS A 106 6.49 -14.41 13.24
CA LYS A 106 7.05 -13.24 13.94
C LYS A 106 6.69 -11.91 13.24
N ILE A 107 5.42 -11.77 12.85
CA ILE A 107 4.89 -10.55 12.27
C ILE A 107 4.72 -9.52 13.38
N SER A 108 5.12 -8.30 13.13
CA SER A 108 4.93 -7.16 14.03
C SER A 108 4.42 -5.96 13.25
N PHE A 109 3.61 -5.16 13.94
CA PHE A 109 3.06 -3.92 13.41
C PHE A 109 3.71 -2.74 14.11
N GLY A 110 3.90 -1.67 13.39
CA GLY A 110 4.45 -0.44 13.93
C GLY A 110 3.98 0.77 13.13
N GLY A 111 4.33 1.94 13.64
CA GLY A 111 4.01 3.19 12.94
C GLY A 111 4.49 4.41 13.69
N ASP A 112 4.52 5.52 12.98
CA ASP A 112 4.72 6.86 13.51
C ASP A 112 3.55 7.74 13.07
N ILE A 113 2.62 7.97 13.99
CA ILE A 113 1.41 8.78 13.74
C ILE A 113 1.77 10.19 13.29
N ARG A 114 2.86 10.78 13.83
CA ARG A 114 3.29 12.14 13.48
C ARG A 114 3.74 12.24 12.03
N LYS A 115 4.31 11.14 11.50
CA LYS A 115 4.77 11.04 10.12
C LYS A 115 3.74 10.41 9.20
N PHE A 116 2.63 9.91 9.76
CA PHE A 116 1.62 9.16 9.01
C PHE A 116 2.22 7.96 8.26
N VAL A 117 3.10 7.22 8.95
CA VAL A 117 3.74 6.00 8.45
C VAL A 117 3.29 4.85 9.32
N PHE A 118 2.73 3.84 8.70
CA PHE A 118 2.34 2.58 9.33
C PHE A 118 2.98 1.45 8.53
N TYR A 119 3.26 0.32 9.19
CA TYR A 119 3.87 -0.82 8.52
C TYR A 119 3.62 -2.13 9.27
N ALA A 120 3.50 -3.21 8.51
CA ALA A 120 3.63 -4.57 8.98
C ALA A 120 4.98 -5.11 8.51
N GLN A 121 5.71 -5.81 9.38
CA GLN A 121 7.01 -6.40 9.05
C GLN A 121 7.13 -7.81 9.62
N ALA A 122 7.88 -8.66 8.93
CA ALA A 122 8.30 -9.97 9.39
C ALA A 122 9.80 -9.92 9.68
N ASP A 123 10.15 -9.71 10.98
CA ASP A 123 11.53 -9.47 11.41
C ASP A 123 12.47 -10.61 11.03
N GLN A 124 13.61 -10.25 10.41
CA GLN A 124 14.68 -11.18 10.00
C GLN A 124 14.18 -12.33 9.09
N GLN A 125 13.17 -12.05 8.25
CA GLN A 125 12.65 -13.03 7.30
C GLN A 125 12.81 -12.53 5.86
N VAL A 126 13.48 -13.35 5.04
CA VAL A 126 13.83 -13.00 3.67
C VAL A 126 12.64 -13.22 2.75
N LEU A 127 12.32 -12.21 1.96
CA LEU A 127 11.36 -12.27 0.85
C LEU A 127 12.10 -12.22 -0.48
N SER A 128 11.68 -13.07 -1.39
CA SER A 128 12.00 -12.93 -2.81
C SER A 128 11.20 -11.80 -3.46
N ARG A 129 11.58 -11.39 -4.67
CA ARG A 129 10.84 -10.39 -5.47
C ARG A 129 9.36 -10.70 -5.60
N TYR A 130 8.99 -11.95 -5.91
CA TYR A 130 7.59 -12.34 -6.13
C TYR A 130 6.78 -12.35 -4.84
N GLU A 131 7.38 -12.82 -3.75
CA GLU A 131 6.75 -12.76 -2.43
C GLU A 131 6.54 -11.31 -1.99
N PHE A 132 7.51 -10.43 -2.28
CA PHE A 132 7.35 -9.00 -2.01
C PHE A 132 6.23 -8.37 -2.85
N TYR A 133 6.12 -8.70 -4.13
CA TYR A 133 5.01 -8.20 -4.97
C TYR A 133 3.66 -8.68 -4.47
N PHE A 134 3.54 -9.95 -4.09
CA PHE A 134 2.32 -10.47 -3.49
C PHE A 134 1.98 -9.69 -2.21
N LEU A 135 2.93 -9.55 -1.30
CA LEU A 135 2.78 -8.82 -0.05
C LEU A 135 2.30 -7.38 -0.29
N ALA A 136 3.01 -6.63 -1.12
CA ALA A 136 2.77 -5.21 -1.35
C ALA A 136 1.46 -4.93 -2.11
N LEU A 137 1.03 -5.83 -3.00
CA LEU A 137 -0.21 -5.66 -3.77
C LEU A 137 -1.43 -6.21 -3.05
N PHE A 138 -1.27 -7.04 -2.04
CA PHE A 138 -2.38 -7.74 -1.38
C PHE A 138 -3.44 -6.80 -0.81
N PRO A 139 -3.10 -5.74 -0.02
CA PRO A 139 -4.09 -4.79 0.45
C PRO A 139 -4.79 -4.02 -0.69
N LEU A 140 -4.02 -3.59 -1.69
CA LEU A 140 -4.58 -2.87 -2.85
C LEU A 140 -5.65 -3.71 -3.56
N VAL A 141 -5.33 -4.96 -3.87
CA VAL A 141 -6.23 -5.86 -4.60
C VAL A 141 -7.45 -6.21 -3.75
N THR A 142 -7.24 -6.57 -2.48
CA THR A 142 -8.32 -7.01 -1.58
C THR A 142 -9.31 -5.87 -1.31
N ILE A 143 -8.82 -4.70 -0.90
CA ILE A 143 -9.71 -3.57 -0.58
C ILE A 143 -10.40 -3.06 -1.85
N LYS A 144 -9.70 -3.06 -3.00
CA LYS A 144 -10.31 -2.72 -4.29
C LYS A 144 -11.44 -3.68 -4.65
N ALA A 145 -11.25 -4.97 -4.52
CA ALA A 145 -12.28 -5.98 -4.79
C ALA A 145 -13.49 -5.81 -3.87
N VAL A 146 -13.26 -5.61 -2.57
CA VAL A 146 -14.33 -5.39 -1.59
C VAL A 146 -15.10 -4.09 -1.89
N THR A 147 -14.40 -3.00 -2.17
CA THR A 147 -15.06 -1.72 -2.46
C THR A 147 -15.85 -1.75 -3.78
N ILE A 148 -15.34 -2.42 -4.81
CA ILE A 148 -16.08 -2.62 -6.08
C ILE A 148 -17.35 -3.44 -5.83
N ALA A 149 -17.26 -4.55 -5.09
CA ALA A 149 -18.42 -5.36 -4.75
C ALA A 149 -19.46 -4.54 -3.96
N ALA A 150 -19.03 -3.77 -2.97
CA ALA A 150 -19.91 -2.91 -2.19
C ALA A 150 -20.56 -1.80 -3.05
N ILE A 151 -19.81 -1.20 -3.98
CA ILE A 151 -20.34 -0.22 -4.95
C ILE A 151 -21.45 -0.87 -5.80
N LEU A 152 -21.20 -2.05 -6.36
CA LEU A 152 -22.21 -2.75 -7.17
C LEU A 152 -23.48 -3.04 -6.36
N VAL A 153 -23.35 -3.58 -5.16
CA VAL A 153 -24.51 -3.83 -4.27
C VAL A 153 -25.27 -2.54 -3.98
N THR A 154 -24.57 -1.46 -3.65
CA THR A 154 -25.23 -0.18 -3.32
C THR A 154 -25.90 0.48 -4.51
N ILE A 155 -25.41 0.27 -5.74
CA ILE A 155 -26.08 0.68 -6.96
C ILE A 155 -27.42 -0.07 -7.12
N PHE A 156 -27.41 -1.41 -7.01
CA PHE A 156 -28.62 -2.22 -7.12
C PHE A 156 -29.67 -1.88 -6.05
N MET A 157 -29.22 -1.53 -4.85
CA MET A 157 -30.09 -1.16 -3.72
C MET A 157 -30.50 0.32 -3.75
N HIS A 158 -30.07 1.11 -4.72
CA HIS A 158 -30.24 2.58 -4.76
C HIS A 158 -29.84 3.26 -3.43
N SER A 159 -28.81 2.75 -2.78
CA SER A 159 -28.42 3.14 -1.42
C SER A 159 -27.45 4.31 -1.42
N PRO A 160 -27.62 5.29 -0.50
CA PRO A 160 -26.66 6.39 -0.35
C PRO A 160 -25.26 5.97 0.12
N TRP A 161 -25.09 4.72 0.59
CA TRP A 161 -23.79 4.12 0.87
C TRP A 161 -22.85 4.06 -0.33
N LEU A 162 -23.39 4.24 -1.56
CA LEU A 162 -22.60 4.41 -2.78
C LEU A 162 -21.52 5.50 -2.62
N TRP A 163 -21.90 6.64 -2.05
CA TRP A 163 -20.97 7.76 -1.80
C TRP A 163 -19.82 7.37 -0.88
N PHE A 164 -20.14 6.64 0.18
CA PHE A 164 -19.14 6.15 1.13
C PHE A 164 -18.12 5.25 0.45
N TRP A 165 -18.57 4.21 -0.25
CA TRP A 165 -17.66 3.22 -0.85
C TRP A 165 -16.83 3.79 -2.00
N MET A 166 -17.37 4.71 -2.79
CA MET A 166 -16.61 5.39 -3.85
C MET A 166 -15.49 6.25 -3.26
N VAL A 167 -15.74 6.98 -2.18
CA VAL A 167 -14.72 7.78 -1.48
C VAL A 167 -13.67 6.88 -0.83
N VAL A 168 -14.07 5.81 -0.14
CA VAL A 168 -13.14 4.82 0.44
C VAL A 168 -12.23 4.24 -0.64
N MET A 169 -12.78 3.85 -1.79
CA MET A 169 -12.01 3.33 -2.92
C MET A 169 -10.98 4.35 -3.43
N ALA A 170 -11.38 5.61 -3.54
CA ALA A 170 -10.49 6.68 -4.01
C ALA A 170 -9.37 6.97 -3.00
N LEU A 171 -9.70 7.13 -1.72
CA LEU A 171 -8.72 7.43 -0.66
C LEU A 171 -7.73 6.28 -0.45
N HIS A 172 -8.20 5.03 -0.45
CA HIS A 172 -7.32 3.87 -0.30
C HIS A 172 -6.25 3.82 -1.40
N SER A 173 -6.54 4.29 -2.60
CA SER A 173 -5.58 4.32 -3.69
C SER A 173 -4.32 5.13 -3.33
N PHE A 174 -4.46 6.20 -2.56
CA PHE A 174 -3.33 7.03 -2.12
C PHE A 174 -2.51 6.36 -1.02
N PHE A 175 -3.12 5.55 -0.16
CA PHE A 175 -2.41 4.83 0.91
C PHE A 175 -1.45 3.78 0.35
N CYS A 176 -1.73 3.25 -0.84
CA CYS A 176 -0.86 2.28 -1.52
C CYS A 176 0.41 2.89 -2.16
N ALA A 177 0.65 4.19 -2.00
CA ALA A 177 1.81 4.86 -2.60
C ALA A 177 3.14 4.29 -2.10
N GLY A 178 3.22 3.92 -0.82
CA GLY A 178 4.38 3.27 -0.21
C GLY A 178 4.72 1.96 -0.89
N ASP A 179 3.72 1.09 -1.01
CA ASP A 179 3.86 -0.25 -1.60
C ASP A 179 4.30 -0.17 -3.06
N ILE A 180 3.66 0.70 -3.85
CA ILE A 180 4.00 0.87 -5.26
C ILE A 180 5.39 1.49 -5.43
N GLY A 181 5.79 2.41 -4.56
CA GLY A 181 7.14 2.97 -4.56
C GLY A 181 8.20 1.89 -4.30
N LEU A 182 7.98 1.02 -3.33
CA LEU A 182 8.87 -0.11 -3.05
C LEU A 182 8.88 -1.13 -4.20
N ILE A 183 7.74 -1.47 -4.78
CA ILE A 183 7.67 -2.32 -5.99
C ILE A 183 8.45 -1.69 -7.15
N SER A 184 8.39 -0.36 -7.31
CA SER A 184 9.12 0.34 -8.36
C SER A 184 10.62 0.12 -8.26
N PHE A 185 11.19 0.07 -7.06
CA PHE A 185 12.61 -0.26 -6.86
C PHE A 185 12.98 -1.61 -7.48
N PHE A 186 12.18 -2.65 -7.22
CA PHE A 186 12.40 -3.97 -7.84
C PHE A 186 12.28 -3.95 -9.36
N LYS A 187 11.39 -3.11 -9.90
CA LYS A 187 11.19 -2.98 -11.36
C LYS A 187 12.34 -2.25 -12.06
N HIS A 188 13.13 -1.45 -11.35
CA HIS A 188 14.32 -0.82 -11.91
C HIS A 188 15.53 -1.79 -12.03
N HIS A 189 15.42 -2.99 -11.48
CA HIS A 189 16.45 -4.03 -11.54
C HIS A 189 15.86 -5.33 -12.13
N PRO A 190 15.35 -5.33 -13.38
CA PRO A 190 14.57 -6.44 -13.94
C PRO A 190 15.38 -7.74 -14.05
N ASP A 191 16.64 -7.63 -14.40
CA ASP A 191 17.53 -8.75 -14.73
C ASP A 191 18.24 -9.33 -13.48
N LYS A 192 17.96 -8.78 -12.29
CA LYS A 192 18.59 -9.18 -11.03
C LYS A 192 17.64 -10.00 -10.17
N GLU A 193 18.10 -11.07 -9.61
CA GLU A 193 17.37 -11.80 -8.58
C GLU A 193 17.51 -11.06 -7.25
N LEU A 194 16.43 -10.40 -6.83
CA LEU A 194 16.42 -9.54 -5.65
C LEU A 194 15.74 -10.21 -4.46
N PHE A 195 16.32 -9.97 -3.29
CA PHE A 195 15.82 -10.38 -1.99
C PHE A 195 15.76 -9.19 -1.06
N THR A 196 14.84 -9.22 -0.11
CA THR A 196 14.73 -8.18 0.92
C THR A 196 14.38 -8.79 2.27
N PHE A 197 14.83 -8.15 3.34
CA PHE A 197 14.38 -8.45 4.69
C PHE A 197 14.43 -7.20 5.57
N ASP A 198 13.60 -7.20 6.61
CA ASP A 198 13.56 -6.13 7.60
C ASP A 198 14.33 -6.52 8.86
N SER A 199 15.03 -5.57 9.45
CA SER A 199 15.61 -5.66 10.79
C SER A 199 14.91 -4.67 11.72
N LYS A 200 14.12 -5.21 12.66
CA LYS A 200 13.40 -4.41 13.65
C LYS A 200 14.36 -3.69 14.60
N THR A 201 15.45 -4.38 14.99
CA THR A 201 16.45 -3.84 15.90
C THR A 201 17.22 -2.68 15.30
N GLU A 202 17.58 -2.78 14.03
CA GLU A 202 18.32 -1.74 13.31
C GLU A 202 17.42 -0.70 12.65
N LYS A 203 16.10 -0.95 12.62
CA LYS A 203 15.09 -0.12 11.94
C LYS A 203 15.45 0.15 10.47
N CYS A 204 15.86 -0.91 9.78
CA CYS A 204 16.32 -0.88 8.40
C CYS A 204 15.67 -2.01 7.59
N THR A 205 15.48 -1.75 6.30
CA THR A 205 15.16 -2.74 5.26
C THR A 205 16.41 -2.93 4.40
N TYR A 206 16.79 -4.17 4.16
CA TYR A 206 17.94 -4.54 3.35
C TYR A 206 17.48 -5.12 2.01
N PHE A 207 18.15 -4.70 0.94
CA PHE A 207 17.93 -5.22 -0.40
C PHE A 207 19.23 -5.84 -0.90
N TYR A 208 19.16 -7.10 -1.26
CA TYR A 208 20.27 -7.88 -1.80
C TYR A 208 19.98 -8.33 -3.23
N GLN A 209 21.03 -8.48 -4.03
CA GLN A 209 20.97 -9.15 -5.32
C GLN A 209 21.83 -10.40 -5.30
N ARG A 210 21.43 -11.42 -6.08
CA ARG A 210 22.35 -12.50 -6.46
C ARG A 210 23.22 -12.00 -7.61
N LYS A 211 24.53 -12.24 -7.53
CA LYS A 211 25.53 -11.87 -8.58
C LYS A 211 25.37 -12.70 -9.83
#